data_563375a7719b289ff6b9108df56e96e9
#
_entry.id   563375a7719b289ff6b9108df56e96e9
#
_cell.length_a   1.000
_cell.length_b   1.000
_cell.length_c   1.000
_cell.angle_alpha   90.00
_cell.angle_beta   90.00
_cell.angle_gamma   90.00
#
_symmetry.space_group_name_H-M   'P 1'
#
loop_
_entity.id
_entity.type
_entity.pdbx_description
1 polymer ?
#
loop_
_entity_poly.entity_id
_entity_poly.type
_entity_poly.pdbx_seq_one_letter_code
_entity_poly.pdbx_strand_id
1 'polypeptide(L)'
;MGEPVTGWWRANAMGLGALAVLVPALTLTIWWNETADGAANSPTRAVTLAPGAATDYAGAVVGPVTAEFIELPDAPRGTRVVTVAVEVDPGAKPFACALPVLREVAGSARQWDATSDLGREWDAGRQTYCDTESTAPFTLELDYLVPDDASGPFTVELGSLGAYPEFVSAVVEP
;
A
#
# COMPACT_ATOMS: atom_id res chain seq x y z
N MET A 1 -58.30 12.87 13.47
CA MET A 1 -58.68 11.73 12.62
C MET A 1 -57.50 11.43 11.73
N GLY A 2 -56.72 10.38 11.99
CA GLY A 2 -55.57 10.01 11.18
C GLY A 2 -56.03 9.23 9.96
N GLU A 3 -55.62 9.63 8.78
CA GLU A 3 -55.83 8.85 7.56
C GLU A 3 -55.17 7.49 7.68
N PRO A 4 -55.80 6.42 7.18
CA PRO A 4 -55.25 5.08 7.31
C PRO A 4 -54.00 4.94 6.44
N VAL A 5 -52.85 4.66 7.07
CA VAL A 5 -51.49 4.45 6.48
C VAL A 5 -51.50 3.32 5.44
N THR A 6 -52.57 2.53 5.36
CA THR A 6 -52.73 1.40 4.43
C THR A 6 -52.74 1.77 2.94
N GLY A 7 -53.09 3.03 2.59
CA GLY A 7 -53.09 3.50 1.19
C GLY A 7 -51.70 3.69 0.62
N TRP A 8 -50.74 4.17 1.41
CA TRP A 8 -49.36 4.44 0.98
C TRP A 8 -48.61 3.19 0.55
N TRP A 9 -48.71 2.11 1.31
CA TRP A 9 -48.07 0.83 1.00
C TRP A 9 -48.54 0.24 -0.33
N ARG A 10 -49.86 0.30 -0.61
CA ARG A 10 -50.42 -0.18 -1.87
C ARG A 10 -50.00 0.66 -3.06
N ALA A 11 -49.97 1.98 -2.90
CA ALA A 11 -49.51 2.89 -3.95
C ALA A 11 -48.03 2.70 -4.29
N ASN A 12 -47.19 2.34 -3.30
CA ASN A 12 -45.74 2.17 -3.48
C ASN A 12 -45.29 0.67 -3.56
N ALA A 13 -46.20 -0.27 -3.57
CA ALA A 13 -45.88 -1.69 -3.52
C ALA A 13 -44.94 -2.15 -4.64
N MET A 14 -45.12 -1.63 -5.86
CA MET A 14 -44.29 -1.96 -6.99
C MET A 14 -42.84 -1.38 -6.81
N GLY A 15 -42.73 -0.14 -6.35
CA GLY A 15 -41.44 0.49 -6.05
C GLY A 15 -40.67 -0.20 -4.91
N LEU A 16 -41.42 -0.56 -3.84
CA LEU A 16 -40.84 -1.30 -2.72
C LEU A 16 -40.44 -2.73 -3.12
N GLY A 17 -41.21 -3.39 -3.97
CA GLY A 17 -40.87 -4.68 -4.54
C GLY A 17 -39.61 -4.62 -5.41
N ALA A 18 -39.50 -3.59 -6.25
CA ALA A 18 -38.30 -3.35 -7.06
C ALA A 18 -37.08 -3.11 -6.18
N LEU A 19 -37.16 -2.26 -5.15
CA LEU A 19 -36.10 -2.03 -4.20
C LEU A 19 -35.66 -3.28 -3.45
N ALA A 20 -36.62 -4.09 -3.02
CA ALA A 20 -36.38 -5.35 -2.31
C ALA A 20 -35.57 -6.37 -3.16
N VAL A 21 -35.61 -6.27 -4.48
CA VAL A 21 -34.86 -7.12 -5.39
C VAL A 21 -33.56 -6.44 -5.83
N LEU A 22 -33.62 -5.15 -6.21
CA LEU A 22 -32.46 -4.45 -6.77
C LEU A 22 -31.36 -4.19 -5.72
N VAL A 23 -31.73 -3.86 -4.48
CA VAL A 23 -30.74 -3.59 -3.43
C VAL A 23 -29.91 -4.84 -3.12
N PRO A 24 -30.51 -6.02 -2.84
CA PRO A 24 -29.69 -7.23 -2.66
C PRO A 24 -28.88 -7.62 -3.88
N ALA A 25 -29.46 -7.48 -5.09
CA ALA A 25 -28.76 -7.80 -6.32
C ALA A 25 -27.52 -6.91 -6.52
N LEU A 26 -27.65 -5.60 -6.33
CA LEU A 26 -26.52 -4.65 -6.38
C LEU A 26 -25.46 -4.97 -5.30
N THR A 27 -25.90 -5.22 -4.08
CA THR A 27 -24.99 -5.56 -2.98
C THR A 27 -24.20 -6.83 -3.28
N LEU A 28 -24.85 -7.86 -3.80
CA LEU A 28 -24.20 -9.11 -4.19
C LEU A 28 -23.22 -8.89 -5.36
N THR A 29 -23.58 -8.07 -6.34
CA THR A 29 -22.69 -7.78 -7.49
C THR A 29 -21.45 -7.01 -7.04
N ILE A 30 -21.62 -5.99 -6.20
CA ILE A 30 -20.49 -5.21 -5.63
C ILE A 30 -19.61 -6.14 -4.80
N TRP A 31 -20.20 -6.89 -3.88
CA TRP A 31 -19.47 -7.83 -3.03
C TRP A 31 -18.68 -8.87 -3.85
N TRP A 32 -19.29 -9.41 -4.91
CA TRP A 32 -18.63 -10.36 -5.79
C TRP A 32 -17.46 -9.74 -6.54
N ASN A 33 -17.64 -8.54 -7.12
CA ASN A 33 -16.57 -7.83 -7.81
C ASN A 33 -15.43 -7.49 -6.86
N GLU A 34 -15.74 -6.91 -5.69
CA GLU A 34 -14.70 -6.53 -4.73
C GLU A 34 -13.93 -7.75 -4.19
N THR A 35 -14.60 -8.87 -3.94
CA THR A 35 -13.91 -10.09 -3.47
C THR A 35 -13.10 -10.76 -4.58
N ALA A 36 -13.58 -10.78 -5.82
CA ALA A 36 -12.87 -11.36 -6.96
C ALA A 36 -11.65 -10.50 -7.35
N ASP A 37 -11.85 -9.19 -7.50
CA ASP A 37 -10.78 -8.24 -7.84
C ASP A 37 -9.79 -8.07 -6.69
N GLY A 38 -10.27 -8.01 -5.45
CA GLY A 38 -9.45 -7.94 -4.26
C GLY A 38 -8.52 -9.15 -4.12
N ALA A 39 -9.01 -10.36 -4.36
CA ALA A 39 -8.19 -11.56 -4.29
C ALA A 39 -7.12 -11.62 -5.40
N ALA A 40 -7.44 -11.12 -6.61
CA ALA A 40 -6.51 -11.09 -7.74
C ALA A 40 -5.46 -9.96 -7.64
N ASN A 41 -5.83 -8.83 -7.02
CA ASN A 41 -5.01 -7.61 -6.98
C ASN A 41 -4.45 -7.29 -5.58
N SER A 42 -4.56 -8.21 -4.62
CA SER A 42 -3.98 -8.03 -3.29
C SER A 42 -2.64 -8.75 -3.17
N PRO A 43 -1.64 -8.14 -2.52
CA PRO A 43 -0.36 -8.77 -2.24
C PRO A 43 -0.55 -9.85 -1.16
N THR A 44 -0.49 -11.13 -1.55
CA THR A 44 -0.71 -12.26 -0.63
C THR A 44 0.43 -13.29 -0.62
N ARG A 45 1.38 -13.18 -1.57
CA ARG A 45 2.52 -14.10 -1.67
C ARG A 45 3.84 -13.34 -1.61
N ALA A 46 4.49 -13.40 -0.45
CA ALA A 46 5.76 -12.73 -0.23
C ALA A 46 6.91 -13.45 -0.95
N VAL A 47 7.70 -12.69 -1.70
CA VAL A 47 9.04 -13.04 -2.16
C VAL A 47 10.00 -12.42 -1.14
N THR A 48 10.52 -13.24 -0.22
CA THR A 48 11.33 -12.75 0.89
C THR A 48 12.76 -12.47 0.46
N LEU A 49 13.25 -11.26 0.72
CA LEU A 49 14.65 -10.89 0.55
C LEU A 49 15.45 -11.19 1.81
N ALA A 50 16.63 -11.81 1.62
CA ALA A 50 17.62 -11.84 2.68
C ALA A 50 18.24 -10.43 2.87
N PRO A 51 18.71 -10.08 4.07
CA PRO A 51 19.34 -8.78 4.32
C PRO A 51 20.50 -8.51 3.35
N GLY A 52 20.49 -7.35 2.71
CA GLY A 52 21.50 -6.94 1.72
C GLY A 52 21.44 -7.67 0.38
N ALA A 53 20.47 -8.54 0.16
CA ALA A 53 20.29 -9.25 -1.11
C ALA A 53 19.38 -8.47 -2.08
N ALA A 54 19.45 -8.86 -3.35
CA ALA A 54 18.51 -8.45 -4.39
C ALA A 54 17.84 -9.68 -5.01
N THR A 55 16.70 -9.51 -5.66
CA THR A 55 15.94 -10.58 -6.31
C THR A 55 15.31 -10.09 -7.61
N ASP A 56 15.11 -11.03 -8.54
CA ASP A 56 14.27 -10.77 -9.72
C ASP A 56 12.81 -10.73 -9.30
N TYR A 57 12.13 -9.61 -9.60
CA TYR A 57 10.73 -9.42 -9.30
C TYR A 57 10.06 -8.55 -10.36
N ALA A 58 8.97 -9.04 -10.97
CA ALA A 58 8.20 -8.34 -12.01
C ALA A 58 9.05 -7.86 -13.20
N GLY A 59 10.15 -8.54 -13.50
CA GLY A 59 11.06 -8.20 -14.61
C GLY A 59 12.10 -7.13 -14.28
N ALA A 60 12.19 -6.71 -13.03
CA ALA A 60 13.23 -5.85 -12.48
C ALA A 60 14.06 -6.61 -11.43
N VAL A 61 15.26 -6.12 -11.14
CA VAL A 61 16.03 -6.55 -9.97
C VAL A 61 15.73 -5.56 -8.84
N VAL A 62 15.21 -6.06 -7.72
CA VAL A 62 14.81 -5.27 -6.56
C VAL A 62 15.68 -5.63 -5.37
N GLY A 63 16.21 -4.62 -4.72
CA GLY A 63 17.12 -4.72 -3.59
C GLY A 63 18.57 -4.38 -3.95
N PRO A 64 19.43 -4.18 -2.95
CA PRO A 64 19.15 -4.31 -1.52
C PRO A 64 18.14 -3.29 -0.99
N VAL A 65 17.54 -3.62 0.16
CA VAL A 65 16.65 -2.72 0.92
C VAL A 65 17.35 -2.36 2.23
N THR A 66 17.44 -1.06 2.52
CA THR A 66 18.01 -0.53 3.75
C THR A 66 17.03 0.39 4.45
N ALA A 67 17.22 0.57 5.76
CA ALA A 67 16.44 1.53 6.54
C ALA A 67 17.34 2.20 7.57
N GLU A 68 17.01 3.44 7.93
CA GLU A 68 17.68 4.18 8.99
C GLU A 68 16.70 5.11 9.71
N PHE A 69 16.94 5.35 11.00
CA PHE A 69 16.25 6.40 11.71
C PHE A 69 16.92 7.75 11.43
N ILE A 70 16.13 8.73 11.05
CA ILE A 70 16.58 10.10 10.84
C ILE A 70 15.76 11.10 11.65
N GLU A 71 16.29 12.30 11.82
CA GLU A 71 15.56 13.43 12.39
C GLU A 71 15.16 14.41 11.28
N LEU A 72 13.87 14.76 11.23
CA LEU A 72 13.37 15.78 10.33
C LEU A 72 12.68 16.91 11.11
N PRO A 73 12.79 18.17 10.64
CA PRO A 73 12.39 19.34 11.41
C PRO A 73 10.90 19.39 11.74
N ASP A 74 10.05 18.89 10.84
CA ASP A 74 8.59 18.93 10.99
C ASP A 74 8.00 17.62 11.51
N ALA A 75 8.85 16.69 11.97
CA ALA A 75 8.38 15.46 12.60
C ALA A 75 7.64 15.79 13.92
N PRO A 76 6.40 15.32 14.10
CA PRO A 76 5.63 15.55 15.33
C PRO A 76 6.31 14.97 16.57
N ARG A 77 6.08 15.59 17.73
CA ARG A 77 6.58 15.06 19.02
C ARG A 77 5.98 13.67 19.29
N GLY A 78 6.78 12.76 19.82
CA GLY A 78 6.37 11.39 20.13
C GLY A 78 6.38 10.49 18.89
N THR A 79 7.09 10.92 17.83
CA THR A 79 7.30 10.14 16.63
C THR A 79 8.76 10.15 16.20
N ARG A 80 9.12 9.17 15.37
CA ARG A 80 10.43 9.03 14.72
C ARG A 80 10.24 8.88 13.22
N VAL A 81 11.23 9.24 12.45
CA VAL A 81 11.20 9.01 10.99
C VAL A 81 12.12 7.85 10.65
N VAL A 82 11.58 6.89 9.90
CA VAL A 82 12.35 5.81 9.26
C VAL A 82 12.45 6.14 7.79
N THR A 83 13.66 6.35 7.28
CA THR A 83 13.93 6.43 5.84
C THR A 83 14.27 5.04 5.34
N VAL A 84 13.55 4.61 4.31
CA VAL A 84 13.78 3.34 3.61
C VAL A 84 14.33 3.64 2.23
N ALA A 85 15.42 2.97 1.86
CA ALA A 85 15.96 3.00 0.50
C ALA A 85 15.85 1.61 -0.13
N VAL A 86 15.27 1.55 -1.33
CA VAL A 86 15.12 0.35 -2.15
C VAL A 86 15.84 0.57 -3.47
N GLU A 87 16.88 -0.19 -3.74
CA GLU A 87 17.53 -0.17 -5.05
C GLU A 87 16.69 -0.94 -6.07
N VAL A 88 16.52 -0.38 -7.26
CA VAL A 88 15.74 -0.98 -8.35
C VAL A 88 16.49 -0.85 -9.65
N ASP A 89 16.72 -1.96 -10.32
CA ASP A 89 17.15 -2.00 -11.72
C ASP A 89 15.98 -2.50 -12.59
N PRO A 90 15.32 -1.62 -13.33
CA PRO A 90 14.17 -1.99 -14.17
C PRO A 90 14.50 -2.98 -15.29
N GLY A 91 15.76 -3.11 -15.69
CA GLY A 91 16.15 -3.96 -16.81
C GLY A 91 15.65 -3.42 -18.15
N ALA A 92 14.96 -4.28 -18.92
CA ALA A 92 14.56 -3.94 -20.29
C ALA A 92 13.26 -3.12 -20.41
N LYS A 93 12.50 -2.97 -19.33
CA LYS A 93 11.21 -2.26 -19.31
C LYS A 93 11.09 -1.44 -18.04
N PRO A 94 10.41 -0.28 -18.08
CA PRO A 94 10.12 0.48 -16.88
C PRO A 94 9.41 -0.35 -15.81
N PHE A 95 9.76 -0.12 -14.56
CA PHE A 95 9.19 -0.85 -13.42
C PHE A 95 8.08 -0.04 -12.75
N ALA A 96 6.85 -0.50 -12.90
CA ALA A 96 5.69 0.09 -12.23
C ALA A 96 5.48 -0.58 -10.86
N CYS A 97 5.71 0.15 -9.78
CA CYS A 97 5.46 -0.32 -8.43
C CYS A 97 4.32 0.44 -7.74
N ALA A 98 3.69 -0.21 -6.76
CA ALA A 98 2.99 0.48 -5.70
C ALA A 98 4.02 1.03 -4.70
N LEU A 99 3.72 2.15 -4.03
CA LEU A 99 4.60 2.66 -2.97
C LEU A 99 4.76 1.60 -1.88
N PRO A 100 6.00 1.34 -1.44
CA PRO A 100 6.24 0.38 -0.39
C PRO A 100 5.51 0.73 0.91
N VAL A 101 5.09 -0.30 1.61
CA VAL A 101 4.48 -0.20 2.94
C VAL A 101 5.50 -0.65 3.98
N LEU A 102 5.62 0.11 5.07
CA LEU A 102 6.42 -0.27 6.23
C LEU A 102 5.53 -0.96 7.27
N ARG A 103 5.91 -2.15 7.71
CA ARG A 103 5.15 -2.92 8.71
C ARG A 103 6.02 -3.32 9.88
N GLU A 104 5.48 -3.25 11.07
CA GLU A 104 6.14 -3.77 12.28
C GLU A 104 6.14 -5.30 12.27
N VAL A 105 7.31 -5.90 12.50
CA VAL A 105 7.44 -7.38 12.54
C VAL A 105 6.86 -7.95 13.82
N ALA A 106 6.99 -7.22 14.94
CA ALA A 106 6.54 -7.65 16.25
C ALA A 106 5.40 -6.75 16.78
N GLY A 107 4.81 -7.13 17.89
CA GLY A 107 3.79 -6.32 18.55
C GLY A 107 2.43 -6.37 17.89
N SER A 108 1.84 -5.22 17.65
CA SER A 108 0.49 -5.07 17.09
C SER A 108 0.41 -5.16 15.55
N ALA A 109 1.52 -5.50 14.89
CA ALA A 109 1.64 -5.55 13.43
C ALA A 109 1.16 -4.24 12.74
N ARG A 110 1.53 -3.08 13.33
CA ARG A 110 1.21 -1.76 12.80
C ARG A 110 1.81 -1.59 11.41
N GLN A 111 1.16 -0.77 10.61
CA GLN A 111 1.54 -0.49 9.24
C GLN A 111 1.57 1.02 9.03
N TRP A 112 2.51 1.47 8.22
CA TRP A 112 2.67 2.88 7.86
C TRP A 112 2.87 3.03 6.36
N ASP A 113 2.21 4.04 5.81
CA ASP A 113 2.41 4.50 4.45
C ASP A 113 3.50 5.58 4.42
N ALA A 114 4.14 5.73 3.27
CA ALA A 114 5.14 6.76 3.07
C ALA A 114 4.53 8.16 3.17
N THR A 115 5.28 9.11 3.72
CA THR A 115 4.89 10.50 3.87
C THR A 115 5.94 11.45 3.28
N SER A 116 5.52 12.61 2.78
CA SER A 116 6.40 13.60 2.16
C SER A 116 6.54 14.90 2.95
N ASP A 117 5.67 15.17 3.91
CA ASP A 117 5.51 16.48 4.53
C ASP A 117 6.19 16.58 5.92
N LEU A 118 7.48 16.20 5.98
CA LEU A 118 8.25 16.19 7.22
C LEU A 118 9.38 17.24 7.25
N GLY A 119 9.32 18.24 6.37
CA GLY A 119 10.33 19.31 6.31
C GLY A 119 11.70 18.87 5.79
N ARG A 120 11.78 17.77 5.05
CA ARG A 120 13.00 17.37 4.36
C ARG A 120 13.36 18.40 3.29
N GLU A 121 14.62 18.79 3.20
CA GLU A 121 15.09 19.63 2.11
C GLU A 121 14.85 18.95 0.75
N TRP A 122 14.45 19.77 -0.23
CA TRP A 122 14.21 19.28 -1.57
C TRP A 122 15.54 18.85 -2.24
N ASP A 123 15.56 17.64 -2.74
CA ASP A 123 16.68 17.08 -3.51
C ASP A 123 16.16 16.54 -4.85
N ALA A 124 16.66 17.09 -5.95
CA ALA A 124 16.29 16.66 -7.31
C ALA A 124 16.77 15.24 -7.64
N GLY A 125 17.78 14.74 -6.93
CA GLY A 125 18.31 13.37 -7.11
C GLY A 125 17.51 12.30 -6.36
N ARG A 126 16.68 12.72 -5.41
CA ARG A 126 15.88 11.79 -4.60
C ARG A 126 14.63 11.34 -5.33
N GLN A 127 14.49 10.04 -5.52
CA GLN A 127 13.33 9.45 -6.17
C GLN A 127 12.38 8.86 -5.14
N THR A 128 11.13 9.35 -5.11
CA THR A 128 10.09 8.95 -4.15
C THR A 128 8.95 8.14 -4.80
N TYR A 129 9.07 7.82 -6.07
CA TYR A 129 8.10 7.03 -6.84
C TYR A 129 8.83 6.21 -7.90
N CYS A 130 8.19 5.12 -8.36
CA CYS A 130 8.71 4.35 -9.49
C CYS A 130 8.42 5.08 -10.80
N ASP A 131 9.49 5.43 -11.52
CA ASP A 131 9.38 6.06 -12.84
C ASP A 131 8.94 5.02 -13.87
N THR A 132 7.74 5.17 -14.39
CA THR A 132 7.15 4.28 -15.40
C THR A 132 7.59 4.59 -16.83
N GLU A 133 8.45 5.58 -17.03
CA GLU A 133 8.97 5.98 -18.34
C GLU A 133 10.46 5.66 -18.49
N SER A 134 11.18 5.47 -17.40
CA SER A 134 12.62 5.21 -17.37
C SER A 134 12.95 3.74 -17.18
N THR A 135 14.02 3.28 -17.83
CA THR A 135 14.66 1.98 -17.60
C THR A 135 16.01 2.11 -16.91
N ALA A 136 16.39 3.32 -16.49
CA ALA A 136 17.62 3.53 -15.74
C ALA A 136 17.47 3.00 -14.32
N PRO A 137 18.50 2.39 -13.73
CA PRO A 137 18.52 2.02 -12.32
C PRO A 137 18.29 3.25 -11.42
N PHE A 138 17.57 3.07 -10.34
CA PHE A 138 17.26 4.14 -9.38
C PHE A 138 17.20 3.60 -7.95
N THR A 139 17.26 4.52 -6.99
CA THR A 139 16.97 4.23 -5.58
C THR A 139 15.67 4.91 -5.18
N LEU A 140 14.68 4.13 -4.79
CA LEU A 140 13.43 4.64 -4.24
C LEU A 140 13.64 4.94 -2.76
N GLU A 141 13.52 6.20 -2.37
CA GLU A 141 13.81 6.69 -1.01
C GLU A 141 12.54 7.29 -0.38
N LEU A 142 12.06 6.65 0.68
CA LEU A 142 10.78 6.98 1.30
C LEU A 142 10.92 7.19 2.80
N ASP A 143 10.19 8.16 3.33
CA ASP A 143 10.11 8.45 4.75
C ASP A 143 8.80 7.93 5.33
N TYR A 144 8.91 7.31 6.50
CA TYR A 144 7.77 6.78 7.27
C TYR A 144 7.76 7.38 8.66
N LEU A 145 6.60 7.89 9.05
CA LEU A 145 6.42 8.44 10.40
C LEU A 145 5.91 7.34 11.32
N VAL A 146 6.74 6.92 12.26
CA VAL A 146 6.41 5.86 13.22
C VAL A 146 6.37 6.43 14.64
N PRO A 147 5.56 5.89 15.56
CA PRO A 147 5.60 6.26 16.96
C PRO A 147 6.97 5.96 17.61
N ASP A 148 7.33 6.70 18.66
CA ASP A 148 8.61 6.54 19.39
C ASP A 148 8.81 5.13 19.95
N ASP A 149 7.73 4.40 20.23
CA ASP A 149 7.75 3.04 20.74
C ASP A 149 8.01 1.97 19.66
N ALA A 150 7.98 2.36 18.39
CA ALA A 150 8.30 1.47 17.27
C ALA A 150 9.81 1.49 17.01
N SER A 151 10.52 0.44 17.44
CA SER A 151 11.98 0.35 17.34
C SER A 151 12.50 -0.60 16.27
N GLY A 152 11.62 -1.31 15.57
CA GLY A 152 11.98 -2.35 14.61
C GLY A 152 12.18 -3.73 15.27
N PRO A 153 12.57 -4.76 14.52
CA PRO A 153 12.71 -4.71 13.07
C PRO A 153 11.41 -4.39 12.33
N PHE A 154 11.57 -3.90 11.11
CA PHE A 154 10.44 -3.63 10.22
C PHE A 154 10.50 -4.54 8.98
N THR A 155 9.34 -4.73 8.35
CA THR A 155 9.24 -5.33 7.02
C THR A 155 8.85 -4.25 6.03
N VAL A 156 9.60 -4.14 4.94
CA VAL A 156 9.28 -3.31 3.78
C VAL A 156 8.59 -4.20 2.75
N GLU A 157 7.37 -3.86 2.37
CA GLU A 157 6.56 -4.60 1.41
C GLU A 157 6.41 -3.78 0.12
N LEU A 158 7.00 -4.24 -1.00
CA LEU A 158 6.94 -3.59 -2.30
C LEU A 158 6.15 -4.47 -3.28
N GLY A 159 5.05 -3.93 -3.79
CA GLY A 159 4.21 -4.58 -4.80
C GLY A 159 4.40 -3.99 -6.19
N SER A 160 4.09 -4.77 -7.23
CA SER A 160 3.90 -4.31 -8.60
C SER A 160 2.58 -4.84 -9.13
N LEU A 161 1.76 -3.96 -9.72
CA LEU A 161 0.43 -4.33 -10.23
C LEU A 161 0.49 -5.48 -11.24
N GLY A 162 1.59 -5.58 -12.01
CA GLY A 162 1.80 -6.65 -12.99
C GLY A 162 2.22 -7.99 -12.41
N ALA A 163 2.55 -8.06 -11.11
CA ALA A 163 3.07 -9.27 -10.45
C ALA A 163 2.17 -9.80 -9.33
N TYR A 164 1.06 -9.13 -9.03
CA TYR A 164 0.13 -9.64 -8.01
C TYR A 164 -0.31 -11.06 -8.34
N PRO A 165 -0.45 -11.93 -7.34
CA PRO A 165 -0.44 -11.67 -5.89
C PRO A 165 0.96 -11.66 -5.23
N GLU A 166 2.06 -11.71 -6.00
CA GLU A 166 3.41 -11.65 -5.46
C GLU A 166 3.80 -10.22 -5.06
N PHE A 167 4.59 -10.10 -3.99
CA PHE A 167 5.21 -8.86 -3.55
C PHE A 167 6.56 -9.14 -2.90
N VAL A 168 7.49 -8.20 -3.00
CA VAL A 168 8.79 -8.28 -2.32
C VAL A 168 8.61 -7.92 -0.86
N SER A 169 9.21 -8.71 0.02
CA SER A 169 9.20 -8.50 1.47
C SER A 169 10.63 -8.58 2.01
N ALA A 170 11.12 -7.48 2.56
CA ALA A 170 12.46 -7.37 3.12
C ALA A 170 12.38 -6.96 4.59
N VAL A 171 13.08 -7.69 5.47
CA VAL A 171 13.22 -7.28 6.87
C VAL A 171 14.41 -6.33 6.97
N VAL A 172 14.20 -5.19 7.62
CA VAL A 172 15.19 -4.14 7.83
C VAL A 172 15.30 -3.76 9.30
N GLU A 173 16.49 -3.39 9.72
CA GLU A 173 16.81 -2.86 11.06
C GLU A 173 17.40 -1.46 10.88
N PRO A 174 16.65 -0.38 11.22
CA PRO A 174 17.14 1.00 11.15
C PRO A 174 18.20 1.33 12.17
#